data_38a2bde48253999f43367a16a3767803
#
_entry.id   38a2bde48253999f43367a16a3767803
#
_cell.length_a   1.000
_cell.length_b   1.000
_cell.length_c   1.000
_cell.angle_alpha   90.00
_cell.angle_beta   90.00
_cell.angle_gamma   90.00
#
_symmetry.space_group_name_H-M   'P 1'
#
loop_
_entity.id
_entity.type
_entity.pdbx_description
1 polymer ?
#
loop_
_entity_poly.entity_id
_entity_poly.type
_entity_poly.pdbx_seq_one_letter_code
_entity_poly.pdbx_strand_id
1 'polypeptide(L)'
;DEGYMLDIRLFRNEPEKVKSKIELRGDDPKVVDQVLELDEQRRELISKTEEMKAKRNKVSEEIAQKKRNKEDADDVIAEMRHLGDEIKDIDNQLNEVDTKIRDILIRIPNLINEDVPQGASDEENVEVKKWGTPRDFEFEPKAHWDLVEELKMADFERAAKVSGARFVYLTKDGALLERALMNYMLTKHTTQHGYTEMMTPQLVNADT
;
A
#
# COMPACT_ATOMS: atom_id res chain seq x y z
N ASP A 1 -8.20 -1.78 9.35
CA ASP A 1 -6.85 -1.35 8.93
C ASP A 1 -6.79 -1.47 7.41
N GLU A 2 -7.01 -0.34 6.74
CA GLU A 2 -6.99 -0.24 5.28
C GLU A 2 -5.55 -0.16 4.76
N GLY A 3 -4.70 -1.13 5.03
CA GLY A 3 -3.46 -1.41 4.31
C GLY A 3 -2.52 -0.29 3.85
N TYR A 4 -2.71 0.95 4.32
CA TYR A 4 -1.79 2.06 4.01
C TYR A 4 -0.50 1.92 4.82
N MET A 5 0.64 2.17 4.19
CA MET A 5 1.92 2.16 4.89
C MET A 5 2.01 3.24 5.96
N LEU A 6 1.33 4.39 5.79
CA LEU A 6 1.28 5.49 6.75
C LEU A 6 -0.15 5.69 7.27
N ASP A 7 -0.29 5.63 8.59
CA ASP A 7 -1.55 5.92 9.27
C ASP A 7 -1.88 7.41 9.21
N ILE A 8 -3.10 7.77 8.82
CA ILE A 8 -3.58 9.16 8.76
C ILE A 8 -3.46 9.90 10.11
N ARG A 9 -3.49 9.16 11.22
CA ARG A 9 -3.27 9.73 12.56
C ARG A 9 -1.89 10.35 12.72
N LEU A 10 -0.89 9.82 12.01
CA LEU A 10 0.45 10.40 12.00
C LEU A 10 0.47 11.78 11.36
N PHE A 11 -0.27 11.96 10.27
CA PHE A 11 -0.42 13.26 9.61
C PHE A 11 -1.10 14.30 10.51
N ARG A 12 -2.10 13.87 11.30
CA ARG A 12 -2.79 14.77 12.24
C ARG A 12 -1.92 15.16 13.43
N ASN A 13 -1.19 14.20 13.99
CA ASN A 13 -0.49 14.38 15.27
C ASN A 13 0.91 14.99 15.09
N GLU A 14 1.59 14.66 13.98
CA GLU A 14 2.98 15.03 13.74
C GLU A 14 3.18 15.55 12.29
N PRO A 15 2.37 16.52 11.80
CA PRO A 15 2.42 16.96 10.40
C PRO A 15 3.80 17.45 9.96
N GLU A 16 4.48 18.24 10.80
CA GLU A 16 5.79 18.79 10.47
C GLU A 16 6.88 17.72 10.39
N LYS A 17 6.78 16.69 11.20
CA LYS A 17 7.68 15.52 11.11
C LYS A 17 7.46 14.78 9.79
N VAL A 18 6.20 14.56 9.40
CA VAL A 18 5.88 13.90 8.14
C VAL A 18 6.38 14.73 6.97
N LYS A 19 6.15 16.05 6.96
CA LYS A 19 6.64 16.98 5.93
C LYS A 19 8.16 16.92 5.80
N SER A 20 8.88 17.02 6.91
CA SER A 20 10.34 16.96 6.91
C SER A 20 10.87 15.65 6.35
N LYS A 21 10.25 14.51 6.70
CA LYS A 21 10.68 13.19 6.20
C LYS A 21 10.35 12.98 4.71
N ILE A 22 9.27 13.56 4.20
CA ILE A 22 8.91 13.57 2.78
C ILE A 22 9.91 14.42 2.00
N GLU A 23 10.23 15.61 2.50
CA GLU A 23 11.22 16.50 1.90
C GLU A 23 12.62 15.89 1.83
N LEU A 24 13.03 15.16 2.87
CA LEU A 24 14.29 14.41 2.89
C LEU A 24 14.38 13.33 1.80
N ARG A 25 13.24 12.87 1.27
CA ARG A 25 13.17 11.94 0.13
C ARG A 25 13.14 12.65 -1.22
N GLY A 26 13.12 13.98 -1.25
CA GLY A 26 13.02 14.79 -2.46
C GLY A 26 11.58 14.96 -2.99
N ASP A 27 10.56 14.57 -2.20
CA ASP A 27 9.15 14.74 -2.56
C ASP A 27 8.59 16.05 -2.02
N ASP A 28 7.46 16.53 -2.58
CA ASP A 28 6.82 17.78 -2.19
C ASP A 28 6.06 17.62 -0.85
N PRO A 29 6.49 18.31 0.24
CA PRO A 29 5.84 18.22 1.54
C PRO A 29 4.40 18.77 1.57
N LYS A 30 3.98 19.54 0.56
CA LYS A 30 2.60 20.06 0.45
C LYS A 30 1.56 18.94 0.36
N VAL A 31 1.94 17.73 -0.01
CA VAL A 31 1.05 16.58 -0.02
C VAL A 31 0.45 16.29 1.36
N VAL A 32 1.17 16.64 2.44
CA VAL A 32 0.68 16.50 3.82
C VAL A 32 -0.50 17.44 4.08
N ASP A 33 -0.41 18.70 3.61
CA ASP A 33 -1.49 19.67 3.77
C ASP A 33 -2.74 19.23 2.99
N GLN A 34 -2.56 18.67 1.79
CA GLN A 34 -3.68 18.12 0.99
C GLN A 34 -4.38 16.97 1.72
N VAL A 35 -3.62 16.05 2.33
CA VAL A 35 -4.18 14.95 3.11
C VAL A 35 -4.95 15.47 4.31
N LEU A 36 -4.41 16.46 5.03
CA LEU A 36 -5.07 17.06 6.21
C LEU A 36 -6.36 17.80 5.86
N GLU A 37 -6.37 18.55 4.76
CA GLU A 37 -7.57 19.23 4.25
C GLU A 37 -8.68 18.23 3.90
N LEU A 38 -8.34 17.18 3.16
CA LEU A 38 -9.29 16.12 2.83
C LEU A 38 -9.78 15.36 4.06
N ASP A 39 -8.92 15.14 5.04
CA ASP A 39 -9.29 14.48 6.29
C ASP A 39 -10.23 15.36 7.15
N GLU A 40 -10.07 16.67 7.13
CA GLU A 40 -10.99 17.59 7.78
C GLU A 40 -12.37 17.53 7.11
N GLN A 41 -12.43 17.61 5.79
CA GLN A 41 -13.68 17.45 5.01
C GLN A 41 -14.34 16.09 5.31
N ARG A 42 -13.56 15.02 5.36
CA ARG A 42 -14.04 13.69 5.72
C ARG A 42 -14.72 13.66 7.08
N ARG A 43 -14.10 14.24 8.10
CA ARG A 43 -14.63 14.28 9.47
C ARG A 43 -15.90 15.10 9.56
N GLU A 44 -15.98 16.21 8.86
CA GLU A 44 -17.21 17.03 8.78
C GLU A 44 -18.36 16.25 8.14
N LEU A 45 -18.11 15.54 7.02
CA LEU A 45 -19.11 14.71 6.36
C LEU A 45 -19.58 13.56 7.25
N ILE A 46 -18.67 12.91 7.99
CA ILE A 46 -19.03 11.86 8.95
C ILE A 46 -19.95 12.41 10.04
N SER A 47 -19.57 13.54 10.67
CA SER A 47 -20.40 14.18 11.71
C SER A 47 -21.78 14.53 11.19
N LYS A 48 -21.86 15.13 10.00
CA LYS A 48 -23.12 15.48 9.35
C LYS A 48 -23.98 14.23 9.04
N THR A 49 -23.36 13.16 8.56
CA THR A 49 -24.07 11.90 8.31
C THR A 49 -24.64 11.31 9.61
N GLU A 50 -23.89 11.35 10.72
CA GLU A 50 -24.34 10.86 12.01
C GLU A 50 -25.53 11.67 12.53
N GLU A 51 -25.48 12.99 12.45
CA GLU A 51 -26.59 13.88 12.83
C GLU A 51 -27.85 13.58 12.02
N MET A 52 -27.71 13.41 10.71
CA MET A 52 -28.83 13.13 9.82
C MET A 52 -29.41 11.73 10.04
N LYS A 53 -28.58 10.72 10.29
CA LYS A 53 -29.02 9.37 10.68
C LYS A 53 -29.77 9.40 12.01
N ALA A 54 -29.32 10.18 12.99
CA ALA A 54 -30.02 10.37 14.26
C ALA A 54 -31.37 11.05 14.04
N LYS A 55 -31.44 12.10 13.20
CA LYS A 55 -32.70 12.76 12.84
C LYS A 55 -33.66 11.79 12.15
N ARG A 56 -33.17 11.02 11.18
CA ARG A 56 -33.97 10.01 10.48
C ARG A 56 -34.59 8.98 11.45
N ASN A 57 -33.83 8.54 12.44
CA ASN A 57 -34.34 7.60 13.45
C ASN A 57 -35.51 8.22 14.26
N LYS A 58 -35.40 9.49 14.68
CA LYS A 58 -36.48 10.21 15.36
C LYS A 58 -37.75 10.34 14.51
N VAL A 59 -37.56 10.73 13.23
CA VAL A 59 -38.67 10.83 12.27
C VAL A 59 -39.33 9.46 12.03
N SER A 60 -38.54 8.38 12.02
CA SER A 60 -39.06 7.00 11.93
C SER A 60 -39.96 6.62 13.12
N GLU A 61 -39.54 7.01 14.32
CA GLU A 61 -40.34 6.79 15.53
C GLU A 61 -41.66 7.59 15.50
N GLU A 62 -41.60 8.84 15.04
CA GLU A 62 -42.80 9.70 14.90
C GLU A 62 -43.81 9.12 13.90
N ILE A 63 -43.33 8.64 12.73
CA ILE A 63 -44.17 7.93 11.77
C ILE A 63 -44.85 6.72 12.42
N ALA A 64 -44.10 5.94 13.20
CA ALA A 64 -44.64 4.77 13.91
C ALA A 64 -45.73 5.15 14.93
N GLN A 65 -45.54 6.25 15.66
CA GLN A 65 -46.52 6.75 16.63
C GLN A 65 -47.78 7.25 15.92
N LYS A 66 -47.67 8.10 14.91
CA LYS A 66 -48.81 8.63 14.14
C LYS A 66 -49.63 7.50 13.51
N LYS A 67 -48.98 6.49 12.93
CA LYS A 67 -49.65 5.30 12.38
C LYS A 67 -50.41 4.50 13.46
N ARG A 68 -49.85 4.35 14.67
CA ARG A 68 -50.54 3.68 15.79
C ARG A 68 -51.79 4.45 16.23
N ASN A 69 -51.72 5.79 16.24
CA ASN A 69 -52.81 6.68 16.60
C ASN A 69 -53.84 6.84 15.47
N LYS A 70 -53.60 6.27 14.26
CA LYS A 70 -54.40 6.48 13.04
C LYS A 70 -54.45 7.95 12.60
N GLU A 71 -53.38 8.70 12.85
CA GLU A 71 -53.17 10.08 12.43
C GLU A 71 -52.52 10.09 11.06
N ASP A 72 -52.68 11.19 10.32
CA ASP A 72 -52.01 11.42 9.06
C ASP A 72 -50.51 11.57 9.29
N ALA A 73 -49.71 10.88 8.45
CA ALA A 73 -48.26 10.86 8.53
C ALA A 73 -47.58 11.22 7.19
N ASP A 74 -48.34 11.70 6.20
CA ASP A 74 -47.82 11.93 4.84
C ASP A 74 -46.69 12.97 4.80
N ASP A 75 -46.80 14.05 5.58
CA ASP A 75 -45.77 15.08 5.71
C ASP A 75 -44.47 14.51 6.30
N VAL A 76 -44.60 13.68 7.33
CA VAL A 76 -43.43 13.07 8.01
C VAL A 76 -42.77 12.00 7.13
N ILE A 77 -43.57 11.31 6.31
CA ILE A 77 -43.06 10.36 5.30
C ILE A 77 -42.30 11.11 4.19
N ALA A 78 -42.77 12.29 3.77
CA ALA A 78 -42.06 13.13 2.81
C ALA A 78 -40.72 13.62 3.39
N GLU A 79 -40.70 14.07 4.66
CA GLU A 79 -39.45 14.43 5.35
C GLU A 79 -38.48 13.24 5.44
N MET A 80 -38.96 12.03 5.73
CA MET A 80 -38.15 10.82 5.78
C MET A 80 -37.48 10.54 4.44
N ARG A 81 -38.18 10.73 3.32
CA ARG A 81 -37.61 10.55 1.97
C ARG A 81 -36.50 11.58 1.71
N HIS A 82 -36.79 12.86 2.00
CA HIS A 82 -35.79 13.93 1.83
C HIS A 82 -34.54 13.66 2.63
N LEU A 83 -34.65 13.27 3.91
CA LEU A 83 -33.50 12.86 4.74
C LEU A 83 -32.75 11.67 4.16
N GLY A 84 -33.46 10.72 3.56
CA GLY A 84 -32.83 9.58 2.89
C GLY A 84 -31.99 9.98 1.69
N ASP A 85 -32.50 10.90 0.87
CA ASP A 85 -31.78 11.42 -0.30
C ASP A 85 -30.55 12.26 0.13
N GLU A 86 -30.71 13.13 1.12
CA GLU A 86 -29.59 13.91 1.67
C GLU A 86 -28.48 13.02 2.25
N ILE A 87 -28.82 11.97 3.01
CA ILE A 87 -27.84 11.02 3.54
C ILE A 87 -27.10 10.34 2.40
N LYS A 88 -27.80 9.94 1.35
CA LYS A 88 -27.17 9.30 0.18
C LYS A 88 -26.19 10.23 -0.53
N ASP A 89 -26.54 11.52 -0.66
CA ASP A 89 -25.67 12.51 -1.26
C ASP A 89 -24.41 12.74 -0.44
N ILE A 90 -24.53 12.79 0.90
CA ILE A 90 -23.39 12.91 1.80
C ILE A 90 -22.52 11.64 1.76
N ASP A 91 -23.12 10.45 1.76
CA ASP A 91 -22.38 9.19 1.64
C ASP A 91 -21.61 9.12 0.30
N ASN A 92 -22.15 9.64 -0.80
CA ASN A 92 -21.44 9.75 -2.08
C ASN A 92 -20.24 10.71 -1.96
N GLN A 93 -20.41 11.90 -1.36
CA GLN A 93 -19.32 12.85 -1.14
C GLN A 93 -18.23 12.24 -0.23
N LEU A 94 -18.62 11.51 0.80
CA LEU A 94 -17.68 10.80 1.68
C LEU A 94 -16.85 9.78 0.91
N ASN A 95 -17.47 8.98 0.05
CA ASN A 95 -16.77 8.02 -0.80
C ASN A 95 -15.78 8.70 -1.76
N GLU A 96 -16.15 9.86 -2.32
CA GLU A 96 -15.22 10.62 -3.18
C GLU A 96 -14.01 11.14 -2.40
N VAL A 97 -14.23 11.66 -1.18
CA VAL A 97 -13.15 12.14 -0.32
C VAL A 97 -12.24 10.99 0.13
N ASP A 98 -12.82 9.85 0.54
CA ASP A 98 -12.08 8.64 0.91
C ASP A 98 -11.22 8.14 -0.26
N THR A 99 -11.76 8.14 -1.47
CA THR A 99 -11.01 7.76 -2.67
C THR A 99 -9.83 8.70 -2.91
N LYS A 100 -10.03 10.03 -2.80
CA LYS A 100 -8.95 11.01 -2.95
C LYS A 100 -7.85 10.84 -1.89
N ILE A 101 -8.23 10.64 -0.63
CA ILE A 101 -7.27 10.37 0.44
C ILE A 101 -6.47 9.10 0.12
N ARG A 102 -7.13 8.04 -0.26
CA ARG A 102 -6.51 6.78 -0.64
C ARG A 102 -5.51 6.97 -1.77
N ASP A 103 -5.92 7.63 -2.86
CA ASP A 103 -5.08 7.84 -4.04
C ASP A 103 -3.81 8.65 -3.73
N ILE A 104 -3.87 9.52 -2.74
CA ILE A 104 -2.70 10.24 -2.26
C ILE A 104 -1.83 9.34 -1.37
N LEU A 105 -2.43 8.70 -0.35
CA LEU A 105 -1.69 7.93 0.64
C LEU A 105 -0.93 6.74 0.04
N ILE A 106 -1.47 6.06 -0.98
CA ILE A 106 -0.77 4.95 -1.65
C ILE A 106 0.47 5.40 -2.44
N ARG A 107 0.60 6.69 -2.75
CA ARG A 107 1.74 7.27 -3.48
C ARG A 107 2.78 7.86 -2.56
N ILE A 108 2.44 8.13 -1.30
CA ILE A 108 3.39 8.66 -0.32
C ILE A 108 4.34 7.54 0.10
N PRO A 109 5.66 7.72 -0.09
CA PRO A 109 6.63 6.73 0.32
C PRO A 109 6.69 6.63 1.85
N ASN A 110 7.10 5.47 2.35
CA ASN A 110 7.28 5.29 3.79
C ASN A 110 8.34 6.26 4.34
N LEU A 111 8.16 6.67 5.60
CA LEU A 111 9.11 7.57 6.26
C LEU A 111 10.44 6.86 6.49
N ILE A 112 11.52 7.58 6.20
CA ILE A 112 12.88 7.09 6.47
C ILE A 112 13.20 7.15 7.95
N ASN A 113 13.98 6.18 8.44
CA ASN A 113 14.46 6.17 9.81
C ASN A 113 15.45 7.34 10.05
N GLU A 114 15.60 7.75 11.31
CA GLU A 114 16.48 8.86 11.69
C GLU A 114 17.96 8.56 11.44
N ASP A 115 18.32 7.29 11.49
CA ASP A 115 19.71 6.83 11.26
C ASP A 115 20.11 6.78 9.78
N VAL A 116 19.17 7.00 8.85
CA VAL A 116 19.48 6.97 7.40
C VAL A 116 20.11 8.28 6.98
N PRO A 117 21.35 8.28 6.47
CA PRO A 117 22.00 9.49 5.97
C PRO A 117 21.24 10.05 4.77
N GLN A 118 21.22 11.37 4.67
CA GLN A 118 20.64 12.05 3.50
C GLN A 118 21.62 11.96 2.33
N GLY A 119 21.08 11.65 1.14
CA GLY A 119 21.87 11.59 -0.09
C GLY A 119 20.97 11.66 -1.32
N ALA A 120 21.49 12.20 -2.42
CA ALA A 120 20.81 12.31 -3.71
C ALA A 120 21.07 11.10 -4.61
N SER A 121 22.13 10.35 -4.36
CA SER A 121 22.51 9.17 -5.15
C SER A 121 23.20 8.11 -4.28
N ASP A 122 23.48 6.97 -4.87
CA ASP A 122 24.22 5.86 -4.25
C ASP A 122 25.68 6.20 -3.94
N GLU A 123 26.25 7.22 -4.58
CA GLU A 123 27.60 7.71 -4.29
C GLU A 123 27.72 8.31 -2.88
N GLU A 124 26.60 8.75 -2.29
CA GLU A 124 26.55 9.32 -0.95
C GLU A 124 26.22 8.29 0.13
N ASN A 125 26.10 7.00 -0.25
CA ASN A 125 25.86 5.93 0.70
C ASN A 125 27.02 5.81 1.71
N VAL A 126 26.65 5.67 2.99
CA VAL A 126 27.61 5.48 4.08
C VAL A 126 27.73 4.01 4.43
N GLU A 127 28.97 3.47 4.37
CA GLU A 127 29.22 2.08 4.79
C GLU A 127 29.05 1.97 6.31
N VAL A 128 27.96 1.33 6.75
CA VAL A 128 27.64 1.16 8.20
C VAL A 128 28.32 -0.07 8.81
N LYS A 129 28.66 -1.09 8.01
CA LYS A 129 29.30 -2.32 8.51
C LYS A 129 30.03 -3.02 7.40
N LYS A 130 31.24 -3.48 7.72
CA LYS A 130 32.06 -4.35 6.86
C LYS A 130 32.31 -5.67 7.58
N TRP A 131 32.23 -6.78 6.85
CA TRP A 131 32.54 -8.11 7.38
C TRP A 131 33.37 -8.90 6.36
N GLY A 132 34.44 -9.50 6.85
CA GLY A 132 35.37 -10.29 6.05
C GLY A 132 36.27 -9.43 5.14
N THR A 133 37.07 -10.13 4.37
CA THR A 133 37.98 -9.55 3.37
C THR A 133 37.68 -10.22 2.01
N PRO A 134 37.46 -9.46 0.93
CA PRO A 134 37.33 -10.05 -0.38
C PRO A 134 38.56 -10.92 -0.71
N ARG A 135 38.31 -12.03 -1.38
CA ARG A 135 39.40 -12.91 -1.83
C ARG A 135 40.14 -12.27 -2.99
N ASP A 136 41.43 -12.19 -2.87
CA ASP A 136 42.30 -11.84 -4.01
C ASP A 136 42.49 -13.05 -4.91
N PHE A 137 42.32 -12.85 -6.21
CA PHE A 137 42.52 -13.86 -7.22
C PHE A 137 43.84 -13.63 -7.94
N GLU A 138 44.60 -14.70 -8.22
CA GLU A 138 45.82 -14.66 -9.01
C GLU A 138 45.54 -14.57 -10.52
N PHE A 139 44.28 -14.54 -10.90
CA PHE A 139 43.78 -14.41 -12.27
C PHE A 139 42.69 -13.33 -12.35
N GLU A 140 42.42 -12.82 -13.52
CA GLU A 140 41.34 -11.87 -13.77
C GLU A 140 39.98 -12.59 -13.67
N PRO A 141 39.12 -12.27 -12.68
CA PRO A 141 37.85 -12.92 -12.51
C PRO A 141 36.87 -12.47 -13.61
N LYS A 142 36.19 -13.45 -14.22
CA LYS A 142 35.11 -13.17 -15.19
C LYS A 142 33.83 -12.72 -14.50
N ALA A 143 33.06 -11.88 -15.18
CA ALA A 143 31.75 -11.52 -14.75
C ALA A 143 30.78 -12.72 -14.77
N HIS A 144 29.75 -12.68 -13.94
CA HIS A 144 28.78 -13.80 -13.82
C HIS A 144 28.06 -14.11 -15.14
N TRP A 145 27.76 -13.08 -15.95
CA TRP A 145 27.14 -13.29 -17.28
C TRP A 145 28.05 -14.04 -18.26
N ASP A 146 29.37 -13.80 -18.27
CA ASP A 146 30.31 -14.53 -19.07
C ASP A 146 30.42 -15.99 -18.59
N LEU A 147 30.47 -16.19 -17.28
CA LEU A 147 30.56 -17.53 -16.68
C LEU A 147 29.32 -18.38 -16.99
N VAL A 148 28.12 -17.85 -16.87
CA VAL A 148 26.89 -18.63 -17.11
C VAL A 148 26.69 -18.96 -18.58
N GLU A 149 27.18 -18.12 -19.51
CA GLU A 149 27.17 -18.43 -20.93
C GLU A 149 28.18 -19.51 -21.27
N GLU A 150 29.44 -19.38 -20.83
CA GLU A 150 30.49 -20.37 -21.06
C GLU A 150 30.11 -21.75 -20.49
N LEU A 151 29.53 -21.79 -19.30
CA LEU A 151 29.06 -23.01 -18.65
C LEU A 151 27.71 -23.51 -19.20
N LYS A 152 27.10 -22.77 -20.14
CA LYS A 152 25.77 -23.05 -20.72
C LYS A 152 24.69 -23.20 -19.65
N MET A 153 24.74 -22.36 -18.61
CA MET A 153 23.78 -22.30 -17.50
C MET A 153 22.68 -21.29 -17.78
N ALA A 154 22.86 -20.38 -18.73
CA ALA A 154 21.88 -19.39 -19.16
C ALA A 154 21.86 -19.18 -20.67
N ASP A 155 20.74 -18.66 -21.18
CA ASP A 155 20.57 -18.28 -22.59
C ASP A 155 19.85 -16.92 -22.63
N PHE A 156 20.61 -15.87 -22.80
CA PHE A 156 20.09 -14.51 -22.85
C PHE A 156 19.48 -14.16 -24.21
N GLU A 157 20.05 -14.70 -25.30
CA GLU A 157 19.59 -14.43 -26.67
C GLU A 157 18.15 -14.92 -26.88
N ARG A 158 17.88 -16.18 -26.51
CA ARG A 158 16.51 -16.73 -26.62
C ARG A 158 15.52 -16.07 -25.67
N ALA A 159 15.94 -15.72 -24.46
CA ALA A 159 15.13 -15.02 -23.51
C ALA A 159 14.73 -13.62 -24.03
N ALA A 160 15.69 -12.88 -24.56
CA ALA A 160 15.43 -11.57 -25.15
C ALA A 160 14.46 -11.64 -26.35
N LYS A 161 14.57 -12.68 -27.18
CA LYS A 161 13.68 -12.91 -28.34
C LYS A 161 12.25 -13.21 -27.91
N VAL A 162 12.03 -13.89 -26.80
CA VAL A 162 10.70 -14.33 -26.36
C VAL A 162 10.05 -13.30 -25.41
N SER A 163 10.82 -12.69 -24.51
CA SER A 163 10.29 -11.86 -23.43
C SER A 163 10.83 -10.43 -23.41
N GLY A 164 11.82 -10.11 -24.28
CA GLY A 164 12.45 -8.80 -24.33
C GLY A 164 13.75 -8.71 -23.54
N ALA A 165 14.33 -7.51 -23.49
CA ALA A 165 15.60 -7.27 -22.81
C ALA A 165 15.50 -7.53 -21.29
N ARG A 166 16.63 -7.94 -20.69
CA ARG A 166 16.78 -8.22 -19.25
C ARG A 166 16.09 -9.51 -18.75
N PHE A 167 15.55 -10.33 -19.63
CA PHE A 167 15.11 -11.68 -19.29
C PHE A 167 16.23 -12.69 -19.50
N VAL A 168 16.18 -13.80 -18.75
CA VAL A 168 17.13 -14.90 -18.85
C VAL A 168 16.42 -16.24 -18.87
N TYR A 169 16.87 -17.18 -19.70
CA TYR A 169 16.50 -18.58 -19.59
C TYR A 169 17.61 -19.31 -18.85
N LEU A 170 17.32 -19.82 -17.68
CA LEU A 170 18.21 -20.74 -17.00
C LEU A 170 18.11 -22.12 -17.62
N THR A 171 19.25 -22.73 -17.90
CA THR A 171 19.35 -24.03 -18.55
C THR A 171 20.22 -24.98 -17.72
N LYS A 172 19.97 -26.26 -17.86
CA LYS A 172 20.79 -27.31 -17.23
C LYS A 172 21.02 -27.06 -15.72
N ASP A 173 22.32 -26.96 -15.37
CA ASP A 173 22.76 -26.75 -13.97
C ASP A 173 22.32 -25.38 -13.42
N GLY A 174 22.12 -24.36 -14.27
CA GLY A 174 21.56 -23.08 -13.85
C GLY A 174 20.13 -23.22 -13.33
N ALA A 175 19.27 -23.90 -14.06
CA ALA A 175 17.90 -24.18 -13.63
C ALA A 175 17.84 -25.12 -12.41
N LEU A 176 18.75 -26.07 -12.34
CA LEU A 176 18.87 -26.98 -11.19
C LEU A 176 19.30 -26.23 -9.94
N LEU A 177 20.28 -25.33 -10.05
CA LEU A 177 20.80 -24.52 -8.94
C LEU A 177 19.73 -23.59 -8.38
N GLU A 178 18.99 -22.88 -9.24
CA GLU A 178 17.89 -22.00 -8.80
C GLU A 178 16.86 -22.78 -7.99
N ARG A 179 16.40 -23.92 -8.51
CA ARG A 179 15.44 -24.78 -7.80
C ARG A 179 16.00 -25.32 -6.48
N ALA A 180 17.27 -25.68 -6.45
CA ALA A 180 17.94 -26.15 -5.24
C ALA A 180 18.00 -25.04 -4.18
N LEU A 181 18.30 -23.80 -4.57
CA LEU A 181 18.32 -22.65 -3.69
C LEU A 181 16.93 -22.34 -3.14
N MET A 182 15.89 -22.36 -3.98
CA MET A 182 14.50 -22.18 -3.52
C MET A 182 14.12 -23.22 -2.47
N ASN A 183 14.38 -24.49 -2.74
CA ASN A 183 14.10 -25.58 -1.79
C ASN A 183 14.90 -25.43 -0.49
N TYR A 184 16.16 -25.04 -0.56
CA TYR A 184 16.99 -24.80 0.60
C TYR A 184 16.41 -23.68 1.47
N MET A 185 16.05 -22.54 0.87
CA MET A 185 15.48 -21.40 1.59
C MET A 185 14.13 -21.76 2.24
N LEU A 186 13.22 -22.42 1.51
CA LEU A 186 11.92 -22.85 2.04
C LEU A 186 12.12 -23.83 3.21
N THR A 187 12.98 -24.82 3.05
CA THR A 187 13.27 -25.81 4.12
C THR A 187 13.84 -25.12 5.35
N LYS A 188 14.78 -24.18 5.15
CA LYS A 188 15.39 -23.45 6.27
C LYS A 188 14.37 -22.60 7.02
N HIS A 189 13.51 -21.87 6.29
CA HIS A 189 12.48 -21.05 6.90
C HIS A 189 11.43 -21.87 7.66
N THR A 190 10.99 -22.98 7.11
CA THR A 190 9.97 -23.82 7.75
C THR A 190 10.52 -24.64 8.93
N THR A 191 11.79 -25.05 8.90
CA THR A 191 12.37 -25.91 9.95
C THR A 191 13.12 -25.14 11.05
N GLN A 192 13.68 -23.97 10.74
CA GLN A 192 14.54 -23.22 11.66
C GLN A 192 13.97 -21.85 12.09
N HIS A 193 13.15 -21.23 11.26
CA HIS A 193 12.67 -19.87 11.51
C HIS A 193 11.17 -19.80 11.87
N GLY A 194 10.50 -20.97 12.03
CA GLY A 194 9.11 -21.05 12.48
C GLY A 194 8.06 -20.59 11.46
N TYR A 195 8.42 -20.44 10.18
CA TYR A 195 7.45 -20.14 9.14
C TYR A 195 6.62 -21.36 8.75
N THR A 196 5.39 -21.13 8.33
CA THR A 196 4.53 -22.15 7.76
C THR A 196 4.48 -22.00 6.25
N GLU A 197 4.87 -23.06 5.50
CA GLU A 197 4.73 -23.07 4.06
C GLU A 197 3.25 -23.17 3.66
N MET A 198 2.84 -22.34 2.71
CA MET A 198 1.49 -22.32 2.18
C MET A 198 1.51 -22.32 0.64
N MET A 199 0.64 -23.11 0.04
CA MET A 199 0.36 -23.03 -1.40
C MET A 199 -0.96 -22.27 -1.59
N THR A 200 -0.84 -21.04 -2.08
CA THR A 200 -1.98 -20.15 -2.29
C THR A 200 -2.46 -20.19 -3.75
N PRO A 201 -3.72 -19.85 -4.04
CA PRO A 201 -4.16 -19.61 -5.41
C PRO A 201 -3.34 -18.50 -6.07
N GLN A 202 -3.03 -18.67 -7.37
CA GLN A 202 -2.33 -17.64 -8.15
C GLN A 202 -3.27 -16.57 -8.71
N LEU A 203 -4.56 -16.89 -8.83
CA LEU A 203 -5.60 -15.97 -9.25
C LEU A 203 -6.29 -15.40 -8.01
N VAL A 204 -6.29 -14.09 -7.91
CA VAL A 204 -6.89 -13.33 -6.81
C VAL A 204 -7.94 -12.35 -7.35
N ASN A 205 -8.83 -11.88 -6.49
CA ASN A 205 -9.78 -10.83 -6.84
C ASN A 205 -9.05 -9.48 -7.03
N ALA A 206 -9.68 -8.56 -7.77
CA ALA A 206 -9.09 -7.25 -8.06
C ALA A 206 -8.85 -6.38 -6.81
N ASP A 207 -9.61 -6.63 -5.74
CA ASP A 207 -9.57 -5.86 -4.49
C ASP A 207 -8.69 -6.49 -3.41
N THR A 208 -7.85 -7.47 -3.78
CA THR A 208 -6.99 -8.19 -2.82
C THR A 208 -5.65 -7.52 -2.63
#